data_fc1861bba6ea0976d457f57a050170fa
#
_entry.id   fc1861bba6ea0976d457f57a050170fa
#
_cell.length_a   1.000
_cell.length_b   1.000
_cell.length_c   1.000
_cell.angle_alpha   90.00
_cell.angle_beta   90.00
_cell.angle_gamma   90.00
#
_symmetry.space_group_name_H-M   'P 1'
#
loop_
_entity.id
_entity.type
_entity.pdbx_description
1 polymer ?
#
loop_
_entity_poly.entity_id
_entity_poly.type
_entity_poly.pdbx_seq_one_letter_code
_entity_poly.pdbx_strand_id
1 'polypeptide(L)'
;KTPTGTRVALHVTRPGIVIGRKGSGIRELTDKLATDFGLKNPQISVVEIDKPELAPSVMCNRMASHLERGTAFRRATMWTMKQIMESGAMGVQITISGKLRGDRSAFEKHVAGILPRAGHHAEVIVDEDIAHVKTAMGLIGIRIRIII
;
A
#
# COMPACT_ATOMS: atom_id res chain seq x y z
N LYS A 1 -3.96 -17.43 -14.66
CA LYS A 1 -3.33 -18.65 -15.21
C LYS A 1 -3.65 -18.74 -16.70
N THR A 2 -2.66 -19.04 -17.52
CA THR A 2 -2.81 -19.28 -18.96
C THR A 2 -2.52 -20.74 -19.28
N PRO A 3 -2.96 -21.29 -20.42
CA PRO A 3 -2.66 -22.67 -20.79
C PRO A 3 -1.15 -22.98 -20.85
N THR A 4 -0.35 -21.97 -21.18
CA THR A 4 1.13 -22.08 -21.32
C THR A 4 1.90 -21.80 -20.03
N GLY A 5 1.27 -21.29 -18.96
CA GLY A 5 1.94 -20.95 -17.71
C GLY A 5 1.18 -19.95 -16.84
N THR A 6 1.89 -19.30 -15.93
CA THR A 6 1.34 -18.29 -15.02
C THR A 6 1.89 -16.92 -15.39
N ARG A 7 1.01 -15.96 -15.67
CA ARG A 7 1.39 -14.56 -15.88
C ARG A 7 1.20 -13.80 -14.56
N VAL A 8 2.24 -13.11 -14.13
CA VAL A 8 2.24 -12.28 -12.92
C VAL A 8 2.45 -10.83 -13.34
N ALA A 9 1.48 -9.97 -13.08
CA ALA A 9 1.59 -8.53 -13.30
C ALA A 9 1.96 -7.84 -11.99
N LEU A 10 3.06 -7.09 -12.00
CA LEU A 10 3.52 -6.30 -10.87
C LEU A 10 3.24 -4.83 -11.12
N HIS A 11 2.35 -4.24 -10.34
CA HIS A 11 2.09 -2.80 -10.35
C HIS A 11 3.03 -2.12 -9.38
N VAL A 12 3.96 -1.32 -9.87
CA VAL A 12 5.03 -0.70 -9.09
C VAL A 12 5.19 0.78 -9.41
N THR A 13 5.70 1.54 -8.44
CA THR A 13 5.97 2.97 -8.60
C THR A 13 7.29 3.24 -9.33
N ARG A 14 8.24 2.31 -9.24
CA ARG A 14 9.57 2.42 -9.84
C ARG A 14 9.96 1.12 -10.53
N PRO A 15 9.56 0.93 -11.79
CA PRO A 15 9.83 -0.32 -12.52
C PRO A 15 11.33 -0.61 -12.66
N GLY A 16 12.17 0.40 -12.78
CA GLY A 16 13.62 0.23 -12.92
C GLY A 16 14.29 -0.52 -11.76
N ILE A 17 13.79 -0.39 -10.54
CA ILE A 17 14.34 -1.10 -9.38
C ILE A 17 14.01 -2.59 -9.45
N VAL A 18 12.79 -2.92 -9.88
CA VAL A 18 12.33 -4.32 -10.02
C VAL A 18 13.02 -5.03 -11.17
N ILE A 19 13.18 -4.33 -12.29
CA ILE A 19 13.88 -4.86 -13.48
C ILE A 19 15.35 -5.12 -13.16
N GLY A 20 16.00 -4.21 -12.42
CA GLY A 20 17.40 -4.31 -12.05
C GLY A 20 18.35 -4.08 -13.25
N ARG A 21 19.65 -4.19 -13.00
CA ARG A 21 20.67 -4.04 -14.04
C ARG A 21 20.56 -5.20 -15.04
N LYS A 22 20.36 -4.87 -16.31
CA LYS A 22 20.26 -5.86 -17.44
C LYS A 22 19.20 -6.96 -17.21
N GLY A 23 18.14 -6.65 -16.46
CA GLY A 23 17.06 -7.60 -16.17
C GLY A 23 17.39 -8.66 -15.12
N SER A 24 18.45 -8.48 -14.33
CA SER A 24 18.83 -9.43 -13.28
C SER A 24 17.75 -9.61 -12.19
N GLY A 25 17.09 -8.52 -11.80
CA GLY A 25 16.02 -8.57 -10.79
C GLY A 25 14.81 -9.41 -11.21
N ILE A 26 14.36 -9.25 -12.46
CA ILE A 26 13.24 -10.05 -12.99
C ILE A 26 13.62 -11.53 -13.08
N ARG A 27 14.83 -11.85 -13.52
CA ARG A 27 15.28 -13.25 -13.59
C ARG A 27 15.31 -13.89 -12.23
N GLU A 28 15.89 -13.23 -11.24
CA GLU A 28 15.92 -13.72 -9.86
C GLU A 28 14.52 -13.95 -9.27
N LEU A 29 13.59 -13.01 -9.51
CA LEU A 29 12.19 -13.16 -9.09
C LEU A 29 11.49 -14.31 -9.81
N THR A 30 11.73 -14.48 -11.10
CA THR A 30 11.18 -15.59 -11.89
C THR A 30 11.67 -16.92 -11.36
N ASP A 31 12.97 -17.05 -11.06
CA ASP A 31 13.54 -18.26 -10.49
C ASP A 31 13.00 -18.56 -9.09
N LYS A 32 12.86 -17.56 -8.24
CA LYS A 32 12.22 -17.72 -6.91
C LYS A 32 10.77 -18.15 -7.00
N LEU A 33 9.98 -17.56 -7.90
CA LEU A 33 8.59 -17.97 -8.10
C LEU A 33 8.46 -19.41 -8.61
N ALA A 34 9.37 -19.84 -9.47
CA ALA A 34 9.39 -21.22 -9.97
C ALA A 34 9.82 -22.24 -8.89
N THR A 35 10.82 -21.89 -8.06
CA THR A 35 11.38 -22.81 -7.05
C THR A 35 10.58 -22.82 -5.76
N ASP A 36 10.28 -21.65 -5.18
CA ASP A 36 9.67 -21.54 -3.85
C ASP A 36 8.15 -21.75 -3.88
N PHE A 37 7.50 -21.30 -4.96
CA PHE A 37 6.04 -21.37 -5.11
C PHE A 37 5.57 -22.42 -6.11
N GLY A 38 6.47 -23.12 -6.79
CA GLY A 38 6.14 -24.21 -7.72
C GLY A 38 5.29 -23.77 -8.92
N LEU A 39 5.40 -22.51 -9.34
CA LEU A 39 4.66 -21.99 -10.49
C LEU A 39 5.26 -22.50 -11.81
N LYS A 40 4.40 -22.98 -12.69
CA LYS A 40 4.82 -23.42 -14.03
C LYS A 40 5.03 -22.20 -14.93
N ASN A 41 6.23 -22.07 -15.51
CA ASN A 41 6.63 -21.03 -16.45
C ASN A 41 6.13 -19.63 -16.06
N PRO A 42 6.55 -19.08 -14.89
CA PRO A 42 6.11 -17.77 -14.46
C PRO A 42 6.66 -16.69 -15.40
N GLN A 43 5.76 -15.88 -15.95
CA GLN A 43 6.11 -14.70 -16.75
C GLN A 43 5.76 -13.46 -15.95
N ILE A 44 6.75 -12.63 -15.64
CA ILE A 44 6.57 -11.39 -14.90
C ILE A 44 6.47 -10.22 -15.88
N SER A 45 5.38 -9.47 -15.80
CA SER A 45 5.23 -8.17 -16.45
C SER A 45 5.22 -7.08 -15.40
N VAL A 46 5.98 -6.01 -15.63
CA VAL A 46 6.05 -4.86 -14.74
C VAL A 46 5.23 -3.73 -15.33
N VAL A 47 4.26 -3.23 -14.57
CA VAL A 47 3.40 -2.11 -14.94
C VAL A 47 3.66 -0.94 -14.00
N GLU A 48 3.90 0.23 -14.54
CA GLU A 48 4.08 1.45 -13.76
C GLU A 48 2.72 1.99 -13.31
N ILE A 49 2.66 2.49 -12.06
CA ILE A 49 1.48 3.15 -11.51
C ILE A 49 1.58 4.64 -11.84
N ASP A 50 0.64 5.16 -12.62
CA ASP A 50 0.63 6.57 -13.07
C ASP A 50 0.53 7.56 -11.90
N LYS A 51 -0.37 7.28 -10.96
CA LYS A 51 -0.60 8.13 -9.77
C LYS A 51 -0.44 7.31 -8.50
N PRO A 52 0.78 7.20 -7.97
CA PRO A 52 1.05 6.41 -6.76
C PRO A 52 0.33 6.95 -5.52
N GLU A 53 0.01 8.24 -5.48
CA GLU A 53 -0.70 8.87 -4.38
C GLU A 53 -2.17 8.42 -4.27
N LEU A 54 -2.75 7.90 -5.35
CA LEU A 54 -4.11 7.35 -5.36
C LEU A 54 -4.15 5.85 -5.09
N ALA A 55 -2.99 5.19 -5.02
CA ALA A 55 -2.89 3.77 -4.69
C ALA A 55 -2.77 3.58 -3.16
N PRO A 56 -3.78 2.98 -2.47
CA PRO A 56 -3.77 2.83 -1.02
C PRO A 56 -2.55 2.07 -0.50
N SER A 57 -2.14 1.00 -1.20
CA SER A 57 -0.99 0.17 -0.81
C SER A 57 0.32 0.96 -0.79
N VAL A 58 0.53 1.81 -1.78
CA VAL A 58 1.72 2.66 -1.85
C VAL A 58 1.73 3.68 -0.72
N MET A 59 0.58 4.31 -0.47
CA MET A 59 0.45 5.32 0.59
C MET A 59 0.53 4.72 1.98
N CYS A 60 -0.02 3.52 2.20
CA CYS A 60 0.17 2.76 3.44
C CYS A 60 1.65 2.49 3.72
N ASN A 61 2.39 2.02 2.72
CA ASN A 61 3.81 1.73 2.87
C ASN A 61 4.66 2.99 3.08
N ARG A 62 4.35 4.09 2.41
CA ARG A 62 5.00 5.40 2.65
C ARG A 62 4.77 5.87 4.08
N MET A 63 3.52 5.82 4.54
CA MET A 63 3.18 6.20 5.91
C MET A 63 3.84 5.28 6.94
N ALA A 64 3.89 3.97 6.68
CA ALA A 64 4.60 2.99 7.50
C ALA A 64 6.08 3.37 7.67
N SER A 65 6.77 3.68 6.57
CA SER A 65 8.16 4.11 6.61
C SER A 65 8.39 5.40 7.39
N HIS A 66 7.45 6.35 7.35
CA HIS A 66 7.54 7.56 8.17
C HIS A 66 7.40 7.26 9.66
N LEU A 67 6.48 6.36 10.03
CA LEU A 67 6.31 5.95 11.43
C LEU A 67 7.50 5.16 11.97
N GLU A 68 8.10 4.29 11.16
CA GLU A 68 9.32 3.55 11.51
C GLU A 68 10.49 4.49 11.80
N ARG A 69 10.59 5.60 11.08
CA ARG A 69 11.61 6.64 11.29
C ARG A 69 11.35 7.53 12.51
N GLY A 70 10.27 7.31 13.25
CA GLY A 70 9.93 8.04 14.47
C GLY A 70 9.11 9.32 14.23
N THR A 71 8.53 9.51 13.08
CA THR A 71 7.61 10.65 12.83
C THR A 71 6.36 10.51 13.68
N ALA A 72 5.90 11.62 14.29
CA ALA A 72 4.66 11.64 15.04
C ALA A 72 3.48 11.21 14.15
N PHE A 73 2.69 10.27 14.63
CA PHE A 73 1.62 9.64 13.83
C PHE A 73 0.59 10.64 13.29
N ARG A 74 0.24 11.68 14.04
CA ARG A 74 -0.69 12.73 13.58
C ARG A 74 -0.12 13.53 12.43
N ARG A 75 1.17 13.87 12.50
CA ARG A 75 1.86 14.62 11.43
C ARG A 75 1.94 13.77 10.16
N ALA A 76 2.28 12.50 10.28
CA ALA A 76 2.32 11.57 9.17
C ALA A 76 0.94 11.42 8.52
N THR A 77 -0.12 11.28 9.33
CA THR A 77 -1.51 11.18 8.85
C THR A 77 -1.94 12.42 8.09
N MET A 78 -1.75 13.60 8.65
CA MET A 78 -2.16 14.86 8.01
C MET A 78 -1.41 15.11 6.70
N TRP A 79 -0.13 14.81 6.67
CA TRP A 79 0.68 14.92 5.47
C TRP A 79 0.22 13.95 4.37
N THR A 80 0.02 12.67 4.72
CA THR A 80 -0.47 11.64 3.78
C THR A 80 -1.86 12.00 3.24
N MET A 81 -2.75 12.44 4.11
CA MET A 81 -4.11 12.85 3.72
C MET A 81 -4.09 14.04 2.76
N LYS A 82 -3.23 15.03 3.03
CA LYS A 82 -3.06 16.19 2.15
C LYS A 82 -2.57 15.77 0.76
N GLN A 83 -1.55 14.91 0.68
CA GLN A 83 -1.04 14.40 -0.60
C GLN A 83 -2.11 13.68 -1.42
N ILE A 84 -2.90 12.81 -0.78
CA ILE A 84 -3.96 12.06 -1.46
C ILE A 84 -5.02 13.02 -2.01
N MET A 85 -5.45 14.00 -1.23
CA MET A 85 -6.45 14.98 -1.67
C MET A 85 -5.93 15.89 -2.80
N GLU A 86 -4.68 16.32 -2.74
CA GLU A 86 -4.04 17.13 -3.79
C GLU A 86 -3.88 16.36 -5.11
N SER A 87 -3.78 15.04 -5.05
CA SER A 87 -3.69 14.17 -6.24
C SER A 87 -5.03 13.95 -6.94
N GLY A 88 -6.13 14.47 -6.39
CA GLY A 88 -7.45 14.43 -7.00
C GLY A 88 -8.39 13.37 -6.45
N ALA A 89 -8.15 12.83 -5.25
CA ALA A 89 -9.08 11.94 -4.59
C ALA A 89 -10.36 12.69 -4.16
N MET A 90 -11.52 12.06 -4.31
CA MET A 90 -12.79 12.60 -3.83
C MET A 90 -12.92 12.51 -2.30
N GLY A 91 -12.29 11.52 -1.71
CA GLY A 91 -12.28 11.35 -0.27
C GLY A 91 -11.22 10.34 0.17
N VAL A 92 -10.79 10.52 1.41
CA VAL A 92 -9.82 9.65 2.05
C VAL A 92 -10.15 9.47 3.52
N GLN A 93 -9.96 8.27 4.01
CA GLN A 93 -10.03 7.95 5.42
C GLN A 93 -8.77 7.20 5.82
N ILE A 94 -8.10 7.71 6.85
CA ILE A 94 -6.94 7.06 7.44
C ILE A 94 -7.28 6.67 8.88
N THR A 95 -7.13 5.41 9.20
CA THR A 95 -7.32 4.88 10.55
C THR A 95 -5.99 4.32 11.03
N ILE A 96 -5.53 4.80 12.18
CA ILE A 96 -4.34 4.28 12.85
C ILE A 96 -4.77 3.65 14.15
N SER A 97 -4.29 2.45 14.42
CA SER A 97 -4.61 1.70 15.63
C SER A 97 -3.37 1.07 16.23
N GLY A 98 -3.30 1.03 17.54
CA GLY A 98 -2.20 0.43 18.29
C GLY A 98 -1.79 1.26 19.50
N LYS A 99 -0.56 1.10 19.95
CA LYS A 99 0.02 1.90 21.03
C LYS A 99 0.51 3.24 20.48
N LEU A 100 -0.35 4.25 20.50
CA LEU A 100 -0.07 5.55 19.88
C LEU A 100 0.60 6.55 20.82
N ARG A 101 0.18 6.61 22.09
CA ARG A 101 0.67 7.59 23.06
C ARG A 101 1.25 6.98 24.34
N GLY A 102 0.93 5.75 24.63
CA GLY A 102 1.32 5.04 25.84
C GLY A 102 1.08 3.55 25.70
N ASP A 103 1.16 2.84 26.79
CA ASP A 103 1.01 1.37 26.82
C ASP A 103 -0.40 0.89 26.49
N ARG A 104 -1.40 1.75 26.65
CA ARG A 104 -2.79 1.41 26.31
C ARG A 104 -3.03 1.58 24.81
N SER A 105 -3.67 0.58 24.20
CA SER A 105 -4.07 0.65 22.81
C SER A 105 -5.13 1.73 22.58
N ALA A 106 -4.99 2.45 21.48
CA ALA A 106 -5.93 3.47 21.05
C ALA A 106 -6.05 3.44 19.51
N PHE A 107 -7.07 4.06 18.98
CA PHE A 107 -7.19 4.29 17.55
C PHE A 107 -7.56 5.75 17.28
N GLU A 108 -7.07 6.27 16.17
CA GLU A 108 -7.50 7.57 15.65
C GLU A 108 -7.93 7.40 14.19
N LYS A 109 -9.01 8.09 13.86
CA LYS A 109 -9.61 8.08 12.52
C LYS A 109 -9.67 9.51 12.00
N HIS A 110 -9.08 9.73 10.85
CA HIS A 110 -9.09 11.01 10.15
C HIS A 110 -9.78 10.83 8.81
N VAL A 111 -10.69 11.73 8.47
CA VAL A 111 -11.48 11.69 7.24
C VAL A 111 -11.40 13.04 6.57
N ALA A 112 -11.21 13.05 5.25
CA ALA A 112 -11.32 14.23 4.41
C ALA A 112 -12.12 13.90 3.14
N GLY A 113 -12.93 14.86 2.69
CA GLY A 113 -13.79 14.67 1.53
C GLY A 113 -14.98 13.77 1.77
N ILE A 114 -15.50 13.20 0.70
CA ILE A 114 -16.68 12.33 0.70
C ILE A 114 -16.24 10.89 0.56
N LEU A 115 -16.58 10.06 1.54
CA LEU A 115 -16.28 8.63 1.51
C LEU A 115 -17.50 7.83 1.94
N PRO A 116 -18.09 6.98 1.06
CA PRO A 116 -19.13 6.05 1.46
C PRO A 116 -18.56 5.00 2.42
N ARG A 117 -19.30 4.71 3.48
CA ARG A 117 -18.83 3.84 4.56
C ARG A 117 -19.43 2.44 4.53
N ALA A 118 -20.60 2.29 3.96
CA ALA A 118 -21.37 1.06 3.98
C ALA A 118 -22.13 0.83 2.67
N GLY A 119 -22.48 -0.42 2.44
CA GLY A 119 -23.23 -0.86 1.27
C GLY A 119 -22.34 -1.38 0.14
N HIS A 120 -22.95 -2.05 -0.80
CA HIS A 120 -22.25 -2.67 -1.94
C HIS A 120 -21.46 -1.66 -2.78
N HIS A 121 -21.99 -0.46 -2.96
CA HIS A 121 -21.28 0.60 -3.67
C HIS A 121 -19.97 0.97 -2.99
N ALA A 122 -19.93 1.00 -1.66
CA ALA A 122 -18.69 1.28 -0.94
C ALA A 122 -17.62 0.19 -1.15
N GLU A 123 -18.03 -1.07 -1.26
CA GLU A 123 -17.11 -2.18 -1.51
C GLU A 123 -16.50 -2.14 -2.91
N VAL A 124 -17.23 -1.62 -3.89
CA VAL A 124 -16.80 -1.57 -5.30
C VAL A 124 -15.96 -0.32 -5.59
N ILE A 125 -16.32 0.82 -4.99
CA ILE A 125 -15.75 2.14 -5.35
C ILE A 125 -14.56 2.51 -4.46
N VAL A 126 -14.54 2.05 -3.20
CA VAL A 126 -13.49 2.40 -2.25
C VAL A 126 -12.36 1.40 -2.31
N ASP A 127 -11.20 1.88 -2.73
CA ASP A 127 -9.97 1.12 -2.62
C ASP A 127 -9.39 1.24 -1.20
N GLU A 128 -9.06 0.10 -0.61
CA GLU A 128 -8.48 0.06 0.73
C GLU A 128 -7.29 -0.86 0.83
N ASP A 129 -6.36 -0.48 1.69
CA ASP A 129 -5.25 -1.33 2.07
C ASP A 129 -4.86 -1.13 3.53
N ILE A 130 -4.18 -2.13 4.09
CA ILE A 130 -3.74 -2.17 5.48
C ILE A 130 -2.26 -2.47 5.52
N ALA A 131 -1.51 -1.66 6.27
CA ALA A 131 -0.11 -1.91 6.57
C ALA A 131 0.10 -2.05 8.08
N HIS A 132 1.02 -2.92 8.44
CA HIS A 132 1.46 -3.10 9.82
C HIS A 132 2.87 -2.55 10.00
N VAL A 133 3.04 -1.72 11.02
CA VAL A 133 4.33 -1.10 11.35
C VAL A 133 4.82 -1.62 12.68
N LYS A 134 6.04 -2.09 12.70
CA LYS A 134 6.70 -2.49 13.96
C LYS A 134 7.47 -1.29 14.50
N THR A 135 7.01 -0.77 15.63
CA THR A 135 7.68 0.30 16.36
C THR A 135 8.31 -0.23 17.63
N ALA A 136 9.14 0.59 18.31
CA ALA A 136 9.74 0.23 19.59
C ALA A 136 8.71 -0.14 20.67
N MET A 137 7.49 0.43 20.60
CA MET A 137 6.41 0.15 21.55
C MET A 137 5.51 -1.03 21.14
N GLY A 138 5.66 -1.59 19.95
CA GLY A 138 4.84 -2.69 19.43
C GLY A 138 4.34 -2.46 18.01
N LEU A 139 3.32 -3.21 17.61
CA LEU A 139 2.73 -3.10 16.28
C LEU A 139 1.68 -1.98 16.22
N ILE A 140 1.73 -1.21 15.13
CA ILE A 140 0.72 -0.21 14.76
C ILE A 140 0.11 -0.64 13.44
N GLY A 141 -1.22 -0.67 13.36
CA GLY A 141 -1.97 -0.90 12.13
C GLY A 141 -2.36 0.43 11.48
N ILE A 142 -2.15 0.53 10.18
CA ILE A 142 -2.57 1.66 9.35
C ILE A 142 -3.55 1.12 8.32
N ARG A 143 -4.72 1.74 8.22
CA ARG A 143 -5.71 1.43 7.19
C ARG A 143 -6.01 2.70 6.42
N ILE A 144 -5.82 2.67 5.12
CA ILE A 144 -6.14 3.78 4.22
C ILE A 144 -7.25 3.35 3.28
N ARG A 145 -8.27 4.20 3.17
CA ARG A 145 -9.36 4.07 2.21
C ARG A 145 -9.39 5.29 1.35
N ILE A 146 -9.41 5.11 0.04
CA ILE A 146 -9.42 6.18 -0.96
C ILE A 146 -10.58 5.96 -1.91
N ILE A 147 -11.24 7.04 -2.28
CA ILE A 147 -12.20 7.09 -3.38
C ILE A 147 -11.71 8.09 -4.42
N ILE A 148 -11.74 7.65 -5.65
CA ILE A 148 -11.31 8.45 -6.80
C ILE A 148 -12.51 9.08 -7.48
#